data_deb0997ee08d2e2648d3fc4008a9eebd
#
_entry.id   deb0997ee08d2e2648d3fc4008a9eebd
#
_cell.length_a   1.000
_cell.length_b   1.000
_cell.length_c   1.000
_cell.angle_alpha   90.00
_cell.angle_beta   90.00
_cell.angle_gamma   90.00
#
_symmetry.space_group_name_H-M   'P 1'
#
loop_
_entity.id
_entity.type
_entity.pdbx_description
1 polymer ?
#
loop_
_entity_poly.entity_id
_entity_poly.type
_entity_poly.pdbx_seq_one_letter_code
_entity_poly.pdbx_strand_id
1 'polypeptide(L)'
;VIEVNNLVKRYGDHTAVDHLSFKIEKGKIYGFLGPNGAGKSTTMNMITGYIASTEGTVTIDGHDILEEPEQAKKCIGYLPEIPPLYFDMTVLEYMNFAADLKKIPKNEKKSMVEEVMEMVKISDMRNRLIKNLSKGYRQRVGLAQAILGYPEVIILDEPTVGLDPKQIIEIRDLIKSLKKKHTVILSSHILSEVSAVCDYVLIISHGKLVASDTPDNLGKLAQGSNNLSLLVKGDKDKIRILLGEIEGIKEIAINVAKDQEGWEVKLSTEENTDIREEVFFKMAEHHYPILEMQSKKVSLEEIFLELTEDDKKKKPEEPEKEGETK
;
A
#
# COMPACT_ATOMS: atom_id res chain seq x y z
N VAL A 1 -16.34 9.91 7.47
CA VAL A 1 -16.82 9.03 6.39
C VAL A 1 -16.67 7.57 6.78
N ILE A 2 -15.47 7.07 7.16
CA ILE A 2 -15.35 5.74 7.74
C ILE A 2 -14.64 5.84 9.08
N GLU A 3 -15.21 5.19 10.08
CA GLU A 3 -14.58 5.03 11.39
C GLU A 3 -14.50 3.54 11.71
N VAL A 4 -13.32 3.07 11.99
CA VAL A 4 -13.04 1.69 12.40
C VAL A 4 -12.52 1.73 13.82
N ASN A 5 -13.23 1.04 14.73
CA ASN A 5 -12.91 1.06 16.15
C ASN A 5 -12.68 -0.35 16.65
N ASN A 6 -11.44 -0.61 17.08
CA ASN A 6 -11.01 -1.82 17.77
C ASN A 6 -11.39 -3.12 17.02
N LEU A 7 -11.23 -3.10 15.68
CA LEU A 7 -11.70 -4.15 14.79
C LEU A 7 -10.84 -5.40 14.90
N VAL A 8 -11.47 -6.54 15.15
CA VAL A 8 -10.82 -7.85 15.29
C VAL A 8 -11.46 -8.87 14.39
N LYS A 9 -10.64 -9.72 13.77
CA LYS A 9 -11.09 -10.92 13.06
C LYS A 9 -10.25 -12.13 13.41
N ARG A 10 -10.91 -13.14 13.96
CA ARG A 10 -10.30 -14.44 14.26
C ARG A 10 -10.90 -15.54 13.39
N TYR A 11 -10.06 -16.46 12.95
CA TYR A 11 -10.41 -17.67 12.25
C TYR A 11 -9.82 -18.85 13.05
N GLY A 12 -10.61 -19.44 13.95
CA GLY A 12 -10.09 -20.38 14.95
C GLY A 12 -9.01 -19.70 15.81
N ASP A 13 -7.82 -20.28 15.86
CA ASP A 13 -6.68 -19.76 16.63
C ASP A 13 -5.90 -18.66 15.90
N HIS A 14 -6.20 -18.43 14.61
CA HIS A 14 -5.51 -17.40 13.83
C HIS A 14 -6.22 -16.04 13.91
N THR A 15 -5.54 -15.02 14.41
CA THR A 15 -6.01 -13.64 14.38
C THR A 15 -5.51 -12.94 13.13
N ALA A 16 -6.41 -12.74 12.17
CA ALA A 16 -6.09 -12.11 10.88
C ALA A 16 -6.10 -10.58 10.95
N VAL A 17 -6.91 -10.00 11.86
CA VAL A 17 -6.96 -8.56 12.16
C VAL A 17 -7.03 -8.41 13.68
N ASP A 18 -6.15 -7.57 14.24
CA ASP A 18 -5.92 -7.46 15.66
C ASP A 18 -6.03 -6.01 16.14
N HIS A 19 -7.21 -5.65 16.70
CA HIS A 19 -7.53 -4.35 17.31
C HIS A 19 -7.25 -3.13 16.43
N LEU A 20 -7.60 -3.22 15.13
CA LEU A 20 -7.42 -2.12 14.17
C LEU A 20 -8.36 -0.95 14.49
N SER A 21 -7.77 0.25 14.62
CA SER A 21 -8.54 1.49 14.79
C SER A 21 -7.96 2.58 13.90
N PHE A 22 -8.81 3.18 13.07
CA PHE A 22 -8.43 4.30 12.20
C PHE A 22 -9.66 5.04 11.70
N LYS A 23 -9.42 6.24 11.16
CA LYS A 23 -10.46 7.10 10.57
C LYS A 23 -10.08 7.50 9.15
N ILE A 24 -11.05 7.45 8.24
CA ILE A 24 -10.95 7.89 6.86
C ILE A 24 -11.76 9.18 6.70
N GLU A 25 -11.12 10.25 6.28
CA GLU A 25 -11.75 11.54 6.02
C GLU A 25 -12.27 11.64 4.59
N LYS A 26 -13.28 12.49 4.39
CA LYS A 26 -13.91 12.71 3.08
C LYS A 26 -12.96 13.36 2.07
N GLY A 27 -13.05 12.93 0.80
CA GLY A 27 -12.38 13.58 -0.32
C GLY A 27 -10.88 13.34 -0.40
N LYS A 28 -10.37 12.28 0.23
CA LYS A 28 -8.97 11.86 0.18
C LYS A 28 -8.84 10.45 -0.39
N ILE A 29 -7.63 10.12 -0.84
CA ILE A 29 -7.24 8.76 -1.25
C ILE A 29 -6.37 8.17 -0.15
N TYR A 30 -6.82 7.05 0.42
CA TYR A 30 -6.12 6.29 1.44
C TYR A 30 -5.57 4.99 0.86
N GLY A 31 -4.28 4.71 1.11
CA GLY A 31 -3.64 3.47 0.74
C GLY A 31 -3.50 2.54 1.93
N PHE A 32 -4.00 1.31 1.80
CA PHE A 32 -3.69 0.22 2.71
C PHE A 32 -2.48 -0.55 2.18
N LEU A 33 -1.33 -0.36 2.80
CA LEU A 33 -0.08 -1.01 2.43
C LEU A 33 0.27 -2.13 3.42
N GLY A 34 0.71 -3.25 2.92
CA GLY A 34 1.16 -4.36 3.75
C GLY A 34 1.53 -5.58 2.92
N PRO A 35 2.35 -6.51 3.44
CA PRO A 35 2.68 -7.76 2.75
C PRO A 35 1.43 -8.64 2.57
N ASN A 36 1.58 -9.68 1.77
CA ASN A 36 0.53 -10.68 1.64
C ASN A 36 0.32 -11.37 2.99
N GLY A 37 -0.96 -11.55 3.37
CA GLY A 37 -1.32 -12.09 4.68
C GLY A 37 -1.33 -11.07 5.83
N ALA A 38 -1.02 -9.79 5.59
CA ALA A 38 -1.05 -8.74 6.63
C ALA A 38 -2.45 -8.41 7.18
N GLY A 39 -3.53 -8.90 6.56
CA GLY A 39 -4.91 -8.64 6.97
C GLY A 39 -5.65 -7.60 6.11
N LYS A 40 -5.05 -7.08 5.02
CA LYS A 40 -5.64 -6.03 4.15
C LYS A 40 -7.02 -6.42 3.60
N SER A 41 -7.10 -7.50 2.83
CA SER A 41 -8.37 -7.95 2.21
C SER A 41 -9.40 -8.38 3.25
N THR A 42 -8.95 -8.95 4.38
CA THR A 42 -9.85 -9.25 5.52
C THR A 42 -10.46 -7.97 6.08
N THR A 43 -9.65 -6.92 6.26
CA THR A 43 -10.13 -5.60 6.72
C THR A 43 -11.12 -4.99 5.72
N MET A 44 -10.80 -5.02 4.41
CA MET A 44 -11.71 -4.52 3.37
C MET A 44 -13.02 -5.29 3.35
N ASN A 45 -12.98 -6.61 3.50
CA ASN A 45 -14.19 -7.45 3.56
C ASN A 45 -15.06 -7.14 4.80
N MET A 46 -14.46 -6.78 5.93
CA MET A 46 -15.24 -6.33 7.11
C MET A 46 -15.83 -4.94 6.90
N ILE A 47 -15.07 -3.99 6.34
CA ILE A 47 -15.56 -2.63 6.04
C ILE A 47 -16.73 -2.67 5.04
N THR A 48 -16.67 -3.56 4.04
CA THR A 48 -17.73 -3.71 3.04
C THR A 48 -18.92 -4.56 3.51
N GLY A 49 -18.84 -5.12 4.73
CA GLY A 49 -19.85 -6.01 5.26
C GLY A 49 -19.99 -7.34 4.50
N TYR A 50 -18.93 -7.77 3.82
CA TYR A 50 -18.86 -9.08 3.18
C TYR A 50 -18.66 -10.20 4.22
N ILE A 51 -17.87 -9.91 5.27
CA ILE A 51 -17.73 -10.76 6.46
C ILE A 51 -17.97 -9.93 7.72
N ALA A 52 -18.53 -10.55 8.75
CA ALA A 52 -18.67 -9.92 10.06
C ALA A 52 -17.32 -9.87 10.80
N SER A 53 -17.10 -8.82 11.58
CA SER A 53 -16.01 -8.76 12.57
C SER A 53 -16.24 -9.75 13.71
N THR A 54 -15.18 -10.16 14.39
CA THR A 54 -15.28 -10.89 15.66
C THR A 54 -15.56 -9.94 16.82
N GLU A 55 -14.88 -8.76 16.80
CA GLU A 55 -15.04 -7.69 17.77
C GLU A 55 -14.86 -6.34 17.06
N GLY A 56 -15.30 -5.27 17.70
CA GLY A 56 -15.16 -3.91 17.19
C GLY A 56 -16.27 -3.52 16.21
N THR A 57 -16.24 -2.26 15.78
CA THR A 57 -17.29 -1.66 14.94
C THR A 57 -16.71 -0.96 13.72
N VAL A 58 -17.50 -0.92 12.66
CA VAL A 58 -17.23 -0.14 11.44
C VAL A 58 -18.43 0.72 11.14
N THR A 59 -18.26 2.03 11.11
CA THR A 59 -19.30 2.96 10.69
C THR A 59 -18.92 3.65 9.38
N ILE A 60 -19.89 3.79 8.48
CA ILE A 60 -19.72 4.41 7.17
C ILE A 60 -20.76 5.49 7.01
N ASP A 61 -20.30 6.72 6.95
CA ASP A 61 -21.14 7.91 6.90
C ASP A 61 -22.18 7.96 8.04
N GLY A 62 -21.78 7.46 9.22
CA GLY A 62 -22.61 7.40 10.42
C GLY A 62 -23.44 6.12 10.59
N HIS A 63 -23.46 5.22 9.58
CA HIS A 63 -24.21 3.96 9.62
C HIS A 63 -23.28 2.80 9.99
N ASP A 64 -23.64 2.03 11.01
CA ASP A 64 -22.91 0.80 11.36
C ASP A 64 -23.14 -0.29 10.30
N ILE A 65 -22.07 -0.94 9.87
CA ILE A 65 -22.10 -1.93 8.78
C ILE A 65 -22.88 -3.20 9.15
N LEU A 66 -22.98 -3.53 10.42
CA LEU A 66 -23.69 -4.73 10.90
C LEU A 66 -25.12 -4.43 11.33
N GLU A 67 -25.36 -3.26 11.95
CA GLU A 67 -26.68 -2.86 12.44
C GLU A 67 -27.54 -2.21 11.35
N GLU A 68 -26.94 -1.41 10.47
CA GLU A 68 -27.60 -0.68 9.38
C GLU A 68 -26.99 -1.03 7.99
N PRO A 69 -26.88 -2.34 7.61
CA PRO A 69 -26.12 -2.77 6.45
C PRO A 69 -26.61 -2.20 5.11
N GLU A 70 -27.91 -1.96 4.95
CA GLU A 70 -28.45 -1.39 3.71
C GLU A 70 -28.02 0.07 3.52
N GLN A 71 -28.05 0.87 4.57
CA GLN A 71 -27.65 2.28 4.56
C GLN A 71 -26.14 2.40 4.34
N ALA A 72 -25.35 1.67 5.13
CA ALA A 72 -23.90 1.65 5.02
C ALA A 72 -23.42 1.20 3.62
N LYS A 73 -24.00 0.11 3.07
CA LYS A 73 -23.64 -0.42 1.74
C LYS A 73 -24.03 0.49 0.59
N LYS A 74 -25.06 1.34 0.71
CA LYS A 74 -25.40 2.35 -0.30
C LYS A 74 -24.28 3.40 -0.45
N CYS A 75 -23.55 3.67 0.63
CA CYS A 75 -22.43 4.62 0.62
C CYS A 75 -21.16 4.05 0.02
N ILE A 76 -21.11 2.75 -0.31
CA ILE A 76 -19.89 2.05 -0.76
C ILE A 76 -20.00 1.57 -2.21
N GLY A 77 -18.93 1.79 -2.97
CA GLY A 77 -18.60 1.03 -4.18
C GLY A 77 -17.40 0.13 -3.90
N TYR A 78 -17.50 -1.15 -4.22
CA TYR A 78 -16.42 -2.10 -3.94
C TYR A 78 -15.95 -2.82 -5.19
N LEU A 79 -14.65 -2.80 -5.41
CA LEU A 79 -13.94 -3.61 -6.39
C LEU A 79 -13.05 -4.60 -5.65
N PRO A 80 -13.40 -5.88 -5.54
CA PRO A 80 -12.50 -6.90 -5.01
C PRO A 80 -11.36 -7.20 -5.99
N GLU A 81 -10.27 -7.83 -5.51
CA GLU A 81 -9.11 -8.24 -6.31
C GLU A 81 -9.52 -9.00 -7.58
N ILE A 82 -10.49 -9.91 -7.45
CA ILE A 82 -11.11 -10.62 -8.58
C ILE A 82 -12.55 -10.12 -8.72
N PRO A 83 -12.85 -9.27 -9.74
CA PRO A 83 -14.19 -8.76 -9.93
C PRO A 83 -15.19 -9.89 -10.23
N PRO A 84 -16.35 -9.95 -9.54
CA PRO A 84 -17.36 -10.99 -9.71
C PRO A 84 -18.22 -10.72 -10.96
N LEU A 85 -17.61 -10.89 -12.14
CA LEU A 85 -18.25 -10.58 -13.41
C LEU A 85 -19.02 -11.78 -13.98
N TYR A 86 -20.15 -11.51 -14.64
CA TYR A 86 -20.90 -12.50 -15.40
C TYR A 86 -20.33 -12.63 -16.81
N PHE A 87 -19.54 -13.66 -17.04
CA PHE A 87 -18.73 -13.83 -18.27
C PHE A 87 -19.55 -14.01 -19.56
N ASP A 88 -20.79 -14.47 -19.46
CA ASP A 88 -21.70 -14.68 -20.59
C ASP A 88 -22.57 -13.45 -20.93
N MET A 89 -22.43 -12.37 -20.16
CA MET A 89 -23.01 -11.06 -20.49
C MET A 89 -22.06 -10.22 -21.34
N THR A 90 -22.62 -9.36 -22.17
CA THR A 90 -21.87 -8.22 -22.72
C THR A 90 -21.60 -7.18 -21.65
N VAL A 91 -20.62 -6.28 -21.89
CA VAL A 91 -20.32 -5.19 -20.95
C VAL A 91 -21.57 -4.35 -20.66
N LEU A 92 -22.34 -3.99 -21.69
CA LEU A 92 -23.54 -3.18 -21.52
C LEU A 92 -24.64 -3.90 -20.73
N GLU A 93 -24.87 -5.19 -21.00
CA GLU A 93 -25.84 -6.00 -20.23
C GLU A 93 -25.45 -6.07 -18.76
N TYR A 94 -24.16 -6.33 -18.48
CA TYR A 94 -23.65 -6.38 -17.12
C TYR A 94 -23.78 -5.03 -16.39
N MET A 95 -23.44 -3.92 -17.05
CA MET A 95 -23.57 -2.58 -16.46
C MET A 95 -25.04 -2.23 -16.16
N ASN A 96 -25.95 -2.59 -17.06
CA ASN A 96 -27.38 -2.42 -16.79
C ASN A 96 -27.88 -3.30 -15.65
N PHE A 97 -27.44 -4.53 -15.56
CA PHE A 97 -27.74 -5.44 -14.46
C PHE A 97 -27.22 -4.91 -13.11
N ALA A 98 -25.98 -4.44 -13.09
CA ALA A 98 -25.38 -3.84 -11.88
C ALA A 98 -26.14 -2.56 -11.44
N ALA A 99 -26.58 -1.75 -12.40
CA ALA A 99 -27.40 -0.57 -12.13
C ALA A 99 -28.77 -0.93 -11.53
N ASP A 100 -29.40 -2.03 -12.00
CA ASP A 100 -30.66 -2.53 -11.44
C ASP A 100 -30.49 -3.05 -10.01
N LEU A 101 -29.41 -3.79 -9.74
CA LEU A 101 -29.07 -4.25 -8.39
C LEU A 101 -28.86 -3.08 -7.40
N LYS A 102 -28.26 -2.00 -7.87
CA LYS A 102 -28.08 -0.77 -7.08
C LYS A 102 -29.36 0.08 -6.98
N LYS A 103 -30.47 -0.38 -7.56
CA LYS A 103 -31.78 0.30 -7.55
C LYS A 103 -31.71 1.72 -8.13
N ILE A 104 -30.85 1.93 -9.16
CA ILE A 104 -30.74 3.22 -9.86
C ILE A 104 -32.06 3.51 -10.60
N PRO A 105 -32.62 4.73 -10.47
CA PRO A 105 -33.87 5.09 -11.11
C PRO A 105 -33.84 4.92 -12.64
N LYS A 106 -34.90 4.39 -13.24
CA LYS A 106 -34.93 4.05 -14.69
C LYS A 106 -34.64 5.26 -15.59
N ASN A 107 -35.08 6.46 -15.17
CA ASN A 107 -34.81 7.71 -15.90
C ASN A 107 -33.37 8.15 -15.89
N GLU A 108 -32.56 7.74 -14.90
CA GLU A 108 -31.15 8.10 -14.73
C GLU A 108 -30.19 6.99 -15.20
N LYS A 109 -30.70 5.73 -15.20
CA LYS A 109 -29.89 4.53 -15.43
C LYS A 109 -29.08 4.60 -16.74
N LYS A 110 -29.74 4.98 -17.86
CA LYS A 110 -29.08 4.98 -19.17
C LYS A 110 -27.92 5.98 -19.21
N SER A 111 -28.18 7.23 -18.80
CA SER A 111 -27.15 8.29 -18.81
C SER A 111 -25.99 7.96 -17.86
N MET A 112 -26.29 7.45 -16.66
CA MET A 112 -25.27 7.06 -15.68
C MET A 112 -24.39 5.90 -16.16
N VAL A 113 -24.99 4.87 -16.77
CA VAL A 113 -24.23 3.75 -17.35
C VAL A 113 -23.31 4.24 -18.46
N GLU A 114 -23.79 5.11 -19.36
CA GLU A 114 -22.98 5.67 -20.43
C GLU A 114 -21.84 6.54 -19.88
N GLU A 115 -22.11 7.43 -18.93
CA GLU A 115 -21.10 8.29 -18.29
C GLU A 115 -20.01 7.48 -17.59
N VAL A 116 -20.41 6.46 -16.81
CA VAL A 116 -19.46 5.61 -16.09
C VAL A 116 -18.63 4.78 -17.03
N MET A 117 -19.23 4.22 -18.10
CA MET A 117 -18.48 3.46 -19.11
C MET A 117 -17.44 4.32 -19.86
N GLU A 118 -17.77 5.58 -20.13
CA GLU A 118 -16.85 6.54 -20.71
C GLU A 118 -15.72 6.89 -19.75
N MET A 119 -16.05 7.17 -18.47
CA MET A 119 -15.08 7.49 -17.42
C MET A 119 -14.00 6.43 -17.26
N VAL A 120 -14.38 5.14 -17.26
CA VAL A 120 -13.43 4.03 -17.17
C VAL A 120 -12.89 3.54 -18.53
N LYS A 121 -13.27 4.19 -19.61
CA LYS A 121 -12.81 3.89 -21.00
C LYS A 121 -13.12 2.45 -21.46
N ILE A 122 -14.39 2.05 -21.36
CA ILE A 122 -14.87 0.73 -21.83
C ILE A 122 -16.02 0.86 -22.85
N SER A 123 -16.35 2.05 -23.31
CA SER A 123 -17.47 2.29 -24.23
C SER A 123 -17.31 1.59 -25.57
N ASP A 124 -16.07 1.43 -26.06
CA ASP A 124 -15.70 0.69 -27.26
C ASP A 124 -15.96 -0.82 -27.15
N MET A 125 -15.99 -1.36 -25.92
CA MET A 125 -16.22 -2.78 -25.61
C MET A 125 -17.66 -3.09 -25.23
N ARG A 126 -18.60 -2.12 -25.31
CA ARG A 126 -19.98 -2.23 -24.80
C ARG A 126 -20.73 -3.48 -25.23
N ASN A 127 -20.55 -3.91 -26.49
CA ASN A 127 -21.25 -5.06 -27.07
C ASN A 127 -20.43 -6.35 -27.02
N ARG A 128 -19.23 -6.32 -26.41
CA ARG A 128 -18.37 -7.49 -26.33
C ARG A 128 -18.69 -8.31 -25.10
N LEU A 129 -18.69 -9.64 -25.22
CA LEU A 129 -18.84 -10.55 -24.10
C LEU A 129 -17.66 -10.39 -23.12
N ILE A 130 -17.93 -10.35 -21.82
CA ILE A 130 -16.94 -10.16 -20.77
C ILE A 130 -15.88 -11.26 -20.79
N LYS A 131 -16.23 -12.50 -21.12
CA LYS A 131 -15.25 -13.60 -21.28
C LYS A 131 -14.17 -13.33 -22.34
N ASN A 132 -14.46 -12.51 -23.34
CA ASN A 132 -13.55 -12.17 -24.42
C ASN A 132 -12.72 -10.89 -24.16
N LEU A 133 -12.83 -10.31 -22.97
CA LEU A 133 -12.04 -9.15 -22.56
C LEU A 133 -10.69 -9.57 -22.00
N SER A 134 -9.67 -8.71 -22.18
CA SER A 134 -8.41 -8.82 -21.44
C SER A 134 -8.63 -8.60 -19.93
N LYS A 135 -7.65 -9.00 -19.11
CA LYS A 135 -7.71 -8.78 -17.65
C LYS A 135 -7.92 -7.29 -17.33
N GLY A 136 -7.22 -6.38 -17.99
CA GLY A 136 -7.35 -4.94 -17.77
C GLY A 136 -8.75 -4.40 -18.09
N TYR A 137 -9.38 -4.86 -19.17
CA TYR A 137 -10.76 -4.47 -19.46
C TYR A 137 -11.75 -5.06 -18.45
N ARG A 138 -11.55 -6.28 -17.98
CA ARG A 138 -12.38 -6.84 -16.90
C ARG A 138 -12.24 -6.04 -15.60
N GLN A 139 -11.02 -5.61 -15.25
CA GLN A 139 -10.78 -4.74 -14.10
C GLN A 139 -11.52 -3.40 -14.23
N ARG A 140 -11.51 -2.80 -15.43
CA ARG A 140 -12.27 -1.56 -15.70
C ARG A 140 -13.78 -1.77 -15.61
N VAL A 141 -14.31 -2.92 -16.04
CA VAL A 141 -15.74 -3.25 -15.87
C VAL A 141 -16.08 -3.37 -14.38
N GLY A 142 -15.24 -4.03 -13.59
CA GLY A 142 -15.42 -4.10 -12.13
C GLY A 142 -15.35 -2.72 -11.46
N LEU A 143 -14.43 -1.86 -11.91
CA LEU A 143 -14.33 -0.49 -11.42
C LEU A 143 -15.56 0.34 -11.80
N ALA A 144 -16.08 0.18 -13.03
CA ALA A 144 -17.33 0.80 -13.45
C ALA A 144 -18.49 0.42 -12.54
N GLN A 145 -18.61 -0.88 -12.22
CA GLN A 145 -19.62 -1.36 -11.26
C GLN A 145 -19.45 -0.70 -9.88
N ALA A 146 -18.22 -0.53 -9.40
CA ALA A 146 -17.99 0.14 -8.11
C ALA A 146 -18.43 1.60 -8.13
N ILE A 147 -18.19 2.34 -9.22
CA ILE A 147 -18.53 3.76 -9.40
C ILE A 147 -20.04 3.98 -9.60
N LEU A 148 -20.78 3.02 -10.18
CA LEU A 148 -22.23 3.15 -10.43
C LEU A 148 -22.98 3.60 -9.17
N GLY A 149 -23.85 4.59 -9.30
CA GLY A 149 -24.59 5.19 -8.21
C GLY A 149 -23.83 6.28 -7.45
N TYR A 150 -22.61 6.60 -7.87
CA TYR A 150 -21.74 7.63 -7.26
C TYR A 150 -21.66 7.54 -5.73
N PRO A 151 -21.21 6.39 -5.18
CA PRO A 151 -21.11 6.22 -3.73
C PRO A 151 -20.13 7.21 -3.10
N GLU A 152 -20.33 7.58 -1.84
CA GLU A 152 -19.42 8.45 -1.08
C GLU A 152 -18.01 7.86 -0.97
N VAL A 153 -17.91 6.53 -0.87
CA VAL A 153 -16.67 5.79 -0.69
C VAL A 153 -16.49 4.74 -1.78
N ILE A 154 -15.31 4.69 -2.38
CA ILE A 154 -14.91 3.64 -3.32
C ILE A 154 -13.75 2.86 -2.69
N ILE A 155 -13.94 1.55 -2.53
CA ILE A 155 -12.96 0.63 -1.98
C ILE A 155 -12.43 -0.25 -3.13
N LEU A 156 -11.11 -0.29 -3.31
CA LEU A 156 -10.42 -1.00 -4.38
C LEU A 156 -9.40 -1.96 -3.77
N ASP A 157 -9.63 -3.25 -3.90
CA ASP A 157 -8.70 -4.27 -3.40
C ASP A 157 -7.76 -4.70 -4.52
N GLU A 158 -6.46 -4.37 -4.39
CA GLU A 158 -5.39 -4.66 -5.35
C GLU A 158 -5.75 -4.31 -6.82
N PRO A 159 -6.17 -3.06 -7.13
CA PRO A 159 -6.79 -2.72 -8.42
C PRO A 159 -5.86 -2.83 -9.63
N THR A 160 -4.56 -2.95 -9.42
CA THR A 160 -3.51 -2.97 -10.45
C THR A 160 -2.87 -4.34 -10.66
N VAL A 161 -3.22 -5.34 -9.84
CA VAL A 161 -2.62 -6.67 -9.88
C VAL A 161 -2.78 -7.34 -11.25
N GLY A 162 -1.63 -7.70 -11.85
CA GLY A 162 -1.56 -8.43 -13.12
C GLY A 162 -1.96 -7.62 -14.35
N LEU A 163 -1.89 -6.30 -14.26
CA LEU A 163 -1.97 -5.37 -15.37
C LEU A 163 -0.57 -5.07 -15.91
N ASP A 164 -0.48 -4.70 -17.18
CA ASP A 164 0.76 -4.21 -17.77
C ASP A 164 1.07 -2.77 -17.31
N PRO A 165 2.34 -2.29 -17.45
CA PRO A 165 2.74 -0.98 -16.94
C PRO A 165 1.91 0.19 -17.50
N LYS A 166 1.45 0.12 -18.75
CA LYS A 166 0.61 1.16 -19.37
C LYS A 166 -0.78 1.19 -18.73
N GLN A 167 -1.37 0.02 -18.52
CA GLN A 167 -2.67 -0.10 -17.85
C GLN A 167 -2.62 0.36 -16.40
N ILE A 168 -1.51 0.08 -15.69
CA ILE A 168 -1.30 0.56 -14.32
C ILE A 168 -1.35 2.09 -14.27
N ILE A 169 -0.64 2.77 -15.17
CA ILE A 169 -0.66 4.25 -15.25
C ILE A 169 -2.08 4.76 -15.48
N GLU A 170 -2.80 4.18 -16.43
CA GLU A 170 -4.16 4.60 -16.76
C GLU A 170 -5.15 4.38 -15.60
N ILE A 171 -5.04 3.27 -14.86
CA ILE A 171 -5.86 3.01 -13.67
C ILE A 171 -5.51 3.99 -12.54
N ARG A 172 -4.23 4.30 -12.34
CA ARG A 172 -3.80 5.30 -11.34
C ARG A 172 -4.38 6.69 -11.64
N ASP A 173 -4.32 7.13 -12.90
CA ASP A 173 -4.88 8.41 -13.31
C ASP A 173 -6.40 8.45 -13.10
N LEU A 174 -7.08 7.34 -13.41
CA LEU A 174 -8.50 7.20 -13.15
C LEU A 174 -8.80 7.30 -11.64
N ILE A 175 -8.09 6.56 -10.79
CA ILE A 175 -8.25 6.60 -9.32
C ILE A 175 -8.05 8.04 -8.80
N LYS A 176 -7.01 8.75 -9.27
CA LYS A 176 -6.80 10.16 -8.92
C LYS A 176 -7.98 11.05 -9.31
N SER A 177 -8.60 10.79 -10.46
CA SER A 177 -9.76 11.55 -10.92
C SER A 177 -11.00 11.34 -10.04
N LEU A 178 -11.16 10.16 -9.44
CA LEU A 178 -12.27 9.80 -8.57
C LEU A 178 -12.30 10.63 -7.28
N LYS A 179 -11.13 11.05 -6.78
CA LYS A 179 -11.01 11.91 -5.57
C LYS A 179 -11.88 13.16 -5.62
N LYS A 180 -12.17 13.69 -6.80
CA LYS A 180 -13.00 14.92 -6.95
C LYS A 180 -14.41 14.75 -6.44
N LYS A 181 -14.96 13.55 -6.48
CA LYS A 181 -16.34 13.24 -6.12
C LYS A 181 -16.47 12.19 -5.00
N HIS A 182 -15.40 11.44 -4.73
CA HIS A 182 -15.41 10.28 -3.85
C HIS A 182 -14.27 10.31 -2.84
N THR A 183 -14.42 9.61 -1.75
CA THR A 183 -13.33 9.14 -0.90
C THR A 183 -12.88 7.80 -1.42
N VAL A 184 -11.59 7.59 -1.61
CA VAL A 184 -11.08 6.34 -2.18
C VAL A 184 -10.20 5.63 -1.16
N ILE A 185 -10.40 4.34 -1.02
CA ILE A 185 -9.50 3.45 -0.28
C ILE A 185 -8.98 2.43 -1.27
N LEU A 186 -7.67 2.26 -1.35
CA LEU A 186 -7.08 1.21 -2.15
C LEU A 186 -6.11 0.37 -1.33
N SER A 187 -6.13 -0.94 -1.52
CA SER A 187 -5.10 -1.82 -0.99
C SER A 187 -4.02 -2.07 -2.03
N SER A 188 -2.79 -2.18 -1.59
CA SER A 188 -1.67 -2.69 -2.40
C SER A 188 -0.56 -3.25 -1.50
N HIS A 189 0.23 -4.16 -2.05
CA HIS A 189 1.49 -4.60 -1.47
C HIS A 189 2.69 -3.89 -2.11
N ILE A 190 2.45 -3.00 -3.08
CA ILE A 190 3.48 -2.26 -3.83
C ILE A 190 3.48 -0.80 -3.38
N LEU A 191 4.52 -0.41 -2.66
CA LEU A 191 4.63 0.92 -2.08
C LEU A 191 4.66 2.03 -3.12
N SER A 192 5.39 1.86 -4.23
CA SER A 192 5.47 2.85 -5.30
C SER A 192 4.10 3.15 -5.95
N GLU A 193 3.17 2.18 -5.92
CA GLU A 193 1.80 2.41 -6.39
C GLU A 193 1.01 3.28 -5.44
N VAL A 194 1.10 2.96 -4.15
CA VAL A 194 0.41 3.71 -3.08
C VAL A 194 0.93 5.14 -3.00
N SER A 195 2.25 5.32 -2.96
CA SER A 195 2.89 6.65 -2.89
C SER A 195 2.56 7.54 -4.10
N ALA A 196 2.35 6.94 -5.28
CA ALA A 196 2.04 7.69 -6.49
C ALA A 196 0.59 8.24 -6.52
N VAL A 197 -0.33 7.70 -5.72
CA VAL A 197 -1.78 7.98 -5.83
C VAL A 197 -2.38 8.48 -4.52
N CYS A 198 -1.90 8.02 -3.36
CA CYS A 198 -2.54 8.24 -2.08
C CYS A 198 -2.12 9.53 -1.40
N ASP A 199 -3.05 10.16 -0.71
CA ASP A 199 -2.79 11.29 0.18
C ASP A 199 -2.30 10.84 1.55
N TYR A 200 -2.78 9.66 2.01
CA TYR A 200 -2.45 9.02 3.27
C TYR A 200 -2.20 7.53 3.07
N VAL A 201 -1.30 6.98 3.85
CA VAL A 201 -0.96 5.56 3.84
C VAL A 201 -1.14 4.99 5.24
N LEU A 202 -1.83 3.85 5.30
CA LEU A 202 -2.02 3.02 6.49
C LEU A 202 -1.18 1.76 6.26
N ILE A 203 -0.10 1.59 7.01
CA ILE A 203 0.76 0.39 6.91
C ILE A 203 0.26 -0.66 7.89
N ILE A 204 -0.08 -1.84 7.36
CA ILE A 204 -0.59 -2.96 8.14
C ILE A 204 0.40 -4.12 8.09
N SER A 205 0.72 -4.65 9.26
CA SER A 205 1.54 -5.85 9.44
C SER A 205 0.91 -6.74 10.50
N HIS A 206 0.84 -8.07 10.22
CA HIS A 206 0.28 -9.07 11.16
C HIS A 206 -1.07 -8.66 11.78
N GLY A 207 -1.95 -8.09 10.98
CA GLY A 207 -3.28 -7.65 11.41
C GLY A 207 -3.31 -6.34 12.20
N LYS A 208 -2.19 -5.67 12.42
CA LYS A 208 -2.07 -4.43 13.19
C LYS A 208 -1.72 -3.24 12.32
N LEU A 209 -2.17 -2.05 12.73
CA LEU A 209 -1.73 -0.78 12.15
C LEU A 209 -0.37 -0.41 12.74
N VAL A 210 0.68 -0.41 11.91
CA VAL A 210 2.06 -0.10 12.35
C VAL A 210 2.42 1.36 12.10
N ALA A 211 1.87 1.98 11.05
CA ALA A 211 2.07 3.40 10.77
C ALA A 211 0.88 3.99 9.99
N SER A 212 0.64 5.28 10.15
CA SER A 212 -0.38 6.03 9.41
C SER A 212 0.06 7.47 9.26
N ASP A 213 0.42 7.87 8.02
CA ASP A 213 0.78 9.26 7.70
C ASP A 213 0.73 9.50 6.18
N THR A 214 1.07 10.71 5.75
CA THR A 214 1.28 11.02 4.33
C THR A 214 2.51 10.27 3.80
N PRO A 215 2.58 9.94 2.50
CA PRO A 215 3.78 9.34 1.91
C PRO A 215 5.06 10.13 2.19
N ASP A 216 4.98 11.46 2.13
CA ASP A 216 6.13 12.35 2.39
C ASP A 216 6.61 12.29 3.85
N ASN A 217 5.67 12.23 4.81
CA ASN A 217 6.03 12.14 6.23
C ASN A 217 6.58 10.75 6.57
N LEU A 218 5.99 9.68 6.04
CA LEU A 218 6.56 8.33 6.18
C LEU A 218 7.99 8.28 5.62
N GLY A 219 8.25 8.96 4.49
CA GLY A 219 9.59 9.12 3.94
C GLY A 219 10.54 9.89 4.87
N LYS A 220 10.03 10.86 5.64
CA LYS A 220 10.83 11.62 6.61
C LYS A 220 11.09 10.87 7.90
N LEU A 221 10.18 10.02 8.36
CA LEU A 221 10.40 9.14 9.53
C LEU A 221 11.63 8.25 9.33
N ALA A 222 11.93 7.89 8.06
CA ALA A 222 13.16 7.20 7.71
C ALA A 222 14.37 8.12 7.55
N GLN A 223 14.15 9.42 7.40
CA GLN A 223 15.24 10.41 7.28
C GLN A 223 15.92 10.73 8.63
N GLY A 224 15.50 10.09 9.71
CA GLY A 224 16.18 10.20 11.02
C GLY A 224 17.67 9.80 10.99
N SER A 225 18.14 9.19 9.91
CA SER A 225 19.56 9.01 9.60
C SER A 225 19.76 9.25 8.10
N ASN A 226 20.45 10.32 7.73
CA ASN A 226 21.04 10.44 6.39
C ASN A 226 22.09 9.35 6.26
N ASN A 227 21.78 8.28 5.53
CA ASN A 227 22.74 7.20 5.28
C ASN A 227 23.61 7.56 4.07
N LEU A 228 24.90 7.76 4.31
CA LEU A 228 25.90 7.95 3.27
C LEU A 228 26.59 6.60 3.00
N SER A 229 26.49 6.11 1.77
CA SER A 229 27.20 4.92 1.31
C SER A 229 28.41 5.33 0.51
N LEU A 230 29.55 4.76 0.84
CA LEU A 230 30.82 5.02 0.17
C LEU A 230 31.44 3.70 -0.29
N LEU A 231 32.14 3.75 -1.43
CA LEU A 231 33.10 2.72 -1.81
C LEU A 231 34.49 3.35 -1.71
N VAL A 232 35.30 2.83 -0.78
CA VAL A 232 36.64 3.42 -0.47
C VAL A 232 37.69 2.36 -0.59
N LYS A 233 38.83 2.69 -1.27
CA LYS A 233 40.04 1.86 -1.27
C LYS A 233 40.96 2.27 -0.15
N GLY A 234 41.55 1.27 0.56
CA GLY A 234 42.53 1.53 1.60
C GLY A 234 42.50 0.54 2.75
N ASP A 235 43.12 0.91 3.84
CA ASP A 235 43.16 0.12 5.08
C ASP A 235 41.84 0.32 5.85
N LYS A 236 41.16 -0.78 6.15
CA LYS A 236 39.87 -0.80 6.82
C LYS A 236 39.87 -0.07 8.17
N ASP A 237 40.88 -0.34 8.98
CA ASP A 237 40.92 0.14 10.34
C ASP A 237 41.22 1.65 10.38
N LYS A 238 42.10 2.11 9.48
CA LYS A 238 42.40 3.54 9.32
C LYS A 238 41.19 4.31 8.78
N ILE A 239 40.50 3.76 7.77
CA ILE A 239 39.24 4.37 7.27
C ILE A 239 38.22 4.53 8.39
N ARG A 240 38.08 3.52 9.25
CA ARG A 240 37.15 3.59 10.40
C ARG A 240 37.57 4.69 11.39
N ILE A 241 38.86 4.81 11.71
CA ILE A 241 39.35 5.84 12.62
C ILE A 241 39.08 7.24 12.07
N LEU A 242 39.46 7.48 10.81
CA LEU A 242 39.30 8.77 10.15
C LEU A 242 37.85 9.21 10.05
N LEU A 243 36.96 8.29 9.72
CA LEU A 243 35.52 8.58 9.67
C LEU A 243 34.93 8.80 11.06
N GLY A 244 35.44 8.13 12.08
CA GLY A 244 35.02 8.31 13.49
C GLY A 244 35.39 9.67 14.08
N GLU A 245 36.32 10.42 13.48
CA GLU A 245 36.68 11.79 13.89
C GLU A 245 35.75 12.88 13.33
N ILE A 246 34.81 12.52 12.43
CA ILE A 246 33.89 13.46 11.80
C ILE A 246 32.66 13.63 12.71
N GLU A 247 32.40 14.89 13.10
CA GLU A 247 31.21 15.20 13.90
C GLU A 247 29.92 14.91 13.14
N GLY A 248 28.90 14.39 13.86
CA GLY A 248 27.60 14.08 13.28
C GLY A 248 27.46 12.66 12.72
N ILE A 249 28.52 11.82 12.75
CA ILE A 249 28.43 10.39 12.44
C ILE A 249 28.00 9.61 13.71
N LYS A 250 26.88 8.90 13.60
CA LYS A 250 26.36 8.03 14.68
C LYS A 250 26.92 6.61 14.61
N GLU A 251 26.93 6.04 13.39
CA GLU A 251 27.35 4.67 13.18
C GLU A 251 28.17 4.52 11.90
N ILE A 252 29.15 3.60 11.93
CA ILE A 252 30.04 3.26 10.82
C ILE A 252 30.02 1.76 10.63
N ALA A 253 29.42 1.28 9.55
CA ALA A 253 29.48 -0.13 9.12
C ALA A 253 30.40 -0.27 7.91
N ILE A 254 31.40 -1.18 7.98
CA ILE A 254 32.36 -1.43 6.91
C ILE A 254 32.31 -2.91 6.52
N ASN A 255 31.94 -3.18 5.27
CA ASN A 255 31.84 -4.50 4.68
C ASN A 255 32.79 -4.64 3.47
N VAL A 256 33.09 -5.88 3.09
CA VAL A 256 33.83 -6.15 1.83
C VAL A 256 32.89 -5.86 0.66
N ALA A 257 33.34 -5.09 -0.31
CA ALA A 257 32.58 -4.86 -1.54
C ALA A 257 32.46 -6.16 -2.36
N LYS A 258 31.23 -6.48 -2.83
CA LYS A 258 30.95 -7.77 -3.47
C LYS A 258 31.59 -7.93 -4.85
N ASP A 259 31.71 -6.84 -5.63
CA ASP A 259 32.08 -6.90 -7.05
C ASP A 259 33.23 -5.93 -7.42
N GLN A 260 33.84 -5.24 -6.44
CA GLN A 260 34.89 -4.24 -6.68
C GLN A 260 35.99 -4.32 -5.59
N GLU A 261 37.20 -3.92 -5.93
CA GLU A 261 38.25 -3.74 -4.93
C GLU A 261 37.97 -2.55 -4.03
N GLY A 262 37.79 -2.79 -2.73
CA GLY A 262 37.56 -1.75 -1.73
C GLY A 262 36.59 -2.17 -0.62
N TRP A 263 36.24 -1.19 0.19
CA TRP A 263 35.34 -1.35 1.32
C TRP A 263 34.03 -0.59 1.05
N GLU A 264 32.90 -1.28 1.17
CA GLU A 264 31.60 -0.64 1.26
C GLU A 264 31.42 -0.10 2.66
N VAL A 265 31.37 1.23 2.80
CA VAL A 265 31.21 1.93 4.07
C VAL A 265 29.82 2.56 4.10
N LYS A 266 29.04 2.23 5.14
CA LYS A 266 27.75 2.85 5.41
C LYS A 266 27.89 3.71 6.64
N LEU A 267 27.55 4.99 6.51
CA LEU A 267 27.58 5.99 7.58
C LEU A 267 26.15 6.39 7.90
N SER A 268 25.79 6.35 9.17
CA SER A 268 24.56 6.91 9.69
C SER A 268 24.86 8.24 10.40
N THR A 269 24.14 9.33 10.03
CA THR A 269 24.40 10.68 10.55
C THR A 269 23.28 11.19 11.45
N GLU A 270 23.52 12.30 12.13
CA GLU A 270 22.47 13.06 12.80
C GLU A 270 21.49 13.70 11.81
N GLU A 271 20.28 14.01 12.27
CA GLU A 271 19.25 14.65 11.45
C GLU A 271 19.75 15.97 10.88
N ASN A 272 19.50 16.17 9.57
CA ASN A 272 19.85 17.38 8.83
C ASN A 272 21.36 17.73 8.76
N THR A 273 22.26 16.78 9.05
CA THR A 273 23.71 17.00 8.95
C THR A 273 24.22 16.48 7.61
N ASP A 274 24.81 17.34 6.79
CA ASP A 274 25.45 16.97 5.53
C ASP A 274 26.98 16.88 5.74
N ILE A 275 27.48 15.65 5.81
CA ILE A 275 28.91 15.36 6.06
C ILE A 275 29.71 15.06 4.78
N ARG A 276 29.07 15.18 3.59
CA ARG A 276 29.71 14.74 2.33
C ARG A 276 31.00 15.45 2.01
N GLU A 277 31.05 16.77 2.20
CA GLU A 277 32.26 17.56 1.98
C GLU A 277 33.38 17.15 2.96
N GLU A 278 33.04 17.02 4.23
CA GLU A 278 34.01 16.69 5.27
C GLU A 278 34.59 15.27 5.07
N VAL A 279 33.73 14.29 4.75
CA VAL A 279 34.17 12.93 4.38
C VAL A 279 35.08 12.97 3.17
N PHE A 280 34.72 13.73 2.12
CA PHE A 280 35.54 13.83 0.90
C PHE A 280 36.94 14.37 1.21
N PHE A 281 37.05 15.50 1.88
CA PHE A 281 38.33 16.12 2.18
C PHE A 281 39.15 15.28 3.14
N LYS A 282 38.56 14.69 4.19
CA LYS A 282 39.25 13.83 5.14
C LYS A 282 39.88 12.61 4.45
N MET A 283 39.12 11.94 3.56
CA MET A 283 39.66 10.78 2.81
C MET A 283 40.75 11.20 1.80
N ALA A 284 40.56 12.35 1.12
CA ALA A 284 41.53 12.85 0.16
C ALA A 284 42.87 13.23 0.80
N GLU A 285 42.85 13.89 1.97
CA GLU A 285 44.04 14.27 2.74
C GLU A 285 44.91 13.05 3.12
N HIS A 286 44.25 11.95 3.42
CA HIS A 286 44.91 10.70 3.80
C HIS A 286 45.14 9.73 2.61
N HIS A 287 44.95 10.18 1.37
CA HIS A 287 45.12 9.41 0.14
C HIS A 287 44.27 8.12 0.06
N TYR A 288 43.06 8.13 0.63
CA TYR A 288 42.07 7.07 0.48
C TYR A 288 41.04 7.45 -0.62
N PRO A 289 41.17 6.88 -1.83
CA PRO A 289 40.30 7.24 -2.93
C PRO A 289 38.85 6.75 -2.66
N ILE A 290 37.89 7.67 -2.75
CA ILE A 290 36.48 7.36 -2.78
C ILE A 290 36.11 7.04 -4.23
N LEU A 291 35.72 5.81 -4.51
CA LEU A 291 35.30 5.36 -5.84
C LEU A 291 33.86 5.64 -6.13
N GLU A 292 33.03 5.63 -5.08
CA GLU A 292 31.61 5.93 -5.16
C GLU A 292 31.16 6.62 -3.87
N MET A 293 30.29 7.62 -4.00
CA MET A 293 29.66 8.29 -2.88
C MET A 293 28.18 8.50 -3.21
N GLN A 294 27.31 7.81 -2.48
CA GLN A 294 25.87 7.92 -2.63
C GLN A 294 25.23 8.33 -1.31
N SER A 295 24.49 9.43 -1.32
CA SER A 295 23.57 9.74 -0.24
C SER A 295 22.30 8.91 -0.47
N LYS A 296 22.15 7.82 0.25
CA LYS A 296 20.89 7.06 0.25
C LYS A 296 19.92 7.74 1.21
N LYS A 297 18.92 8.39 0.65
CA LYS A 297 17.69 8.59 1.40
C LYS A 297 17.11 7.21 1.63
N VAL A 298 16.88 6.84 2.90
CA VAL A 298 16.17 5.58 3.19
C VAL A 298 14.88 5.60 2.40
N SER A 299 14.69 4.60 1.55
CA SER A 299 13.49 4.54 0.72
C SER A 299 12.30 4.16 1.58
N LEU A 300 11.09 4.57 1.17
CA LEU A 300 9.86 4.11 1.81
C LEU A 300 9.76 2.57 1.81
N GLU A 301 10.41 1.90 0.82
CA GLU A 301 10.52 0.44 0.75
C GLU A 301 11.35 -0.14 1.90
N GLU A 302 12.46 0.49 2.26
CA GLU A 302 13.30 0.08 3.39
C GLU A 302 12.57 0.24 4.73
N ILE A 303 11.80 1.34 4.90
CA ILE A 303 10.93 1.53 6.08
C ILE A 303 9.86 0.46 6.14
N PHE A 304 9.21 0.23 5.02
CA PHE A 304 8.17 -0.78 4.93
C PHE A 304 8.69 -2.16 5.32
N LEU A 305 9.89 -2.53 4.85
CA LEU A 305 10.57 -3.76 5.23
C LEU A 305 10.91 -3.77 6.72
N GLU A 306 11.51 -2.71 7.25
CA GLU A 306 11.88 -2.60 8.66
C GLU A 306 10.66 -2.71 9.58
N LEU A 307 9.59 -1.94 9.30
CA LEU A 307 8.33 -2.01 10.07
C LEU A 307 7.62 -3.36 9.98
N THR A 308 7.87 -4.13 8.91
CA THR A 308 7.25 -5.44 8.71
C THR A 308 8.14 -6.63 9.11
N GLU A 309 9.46 -6.43 9.26
CA GLU A 309 10.43 -7.48 9.67
C GLU A 309 10.67 -7.52 11.19
N ASP A 310 10.58 -6.41 11.90
CA ASP A 310 10.81 -6.36 13.36
C ASP A 310 9.85 -7.26 14.15
N ASP A 311 8.68 -7.56 13.62
CA ASP A 311 7.74 -8.50 14.22
C ASP A 311 8.18 -9.98 14.07
N LYS A 312 9.07 -10.32 13.14
CA LYS A 312 9.60 -11.69 13.00
C LYS A 312 10.62 -12.05 14.09
N LYS A 313 11.32 -11.07 14.64
CA LYS A 313 12.33 -11.26 15.69
C LYS A 313 11.74 -11.42 17.09
N LYS A 314 10.43 -11.16 17.28
CA LYS A 314 9.72 -11.25 18.57
C LYS A 314 8.96 -12.56 18.80
N LYS A 315 8.99 -13.54 17.87
CA LYS A 315 8.46 -14.87 18.18
C LYS A 315 9.47 -15.63 19.04
N PRO A 316 9.05 -16.15 20.24
CA PRO A 316 9.86 -17.08 21.00
C PRO A 316 10.06 -18.34 20.13
N GLU A 317 11.29 -18.85 20.07
CA GLU A 317 11.56 -20.17 19.51
C GLU A 317 10.67 -21.20 20.22
N GLU A 318 9.83 -21.91 19.47
CA GLU A 318 9.13 -23.08 19.99
C GLU A 318 10.20 -24.10 20.41
N PRO A 319 10.13 -24.70 21.61
CA PRO A 319 11.10 -25.70 22.02
C PRO A 319 10.97 -26.91 21.09
N GLU A 320 12.10 -27.32 20.50
CA GLU A 320 12.23 -28.55 19.74
C GLU A 320 11.66 -29.71 20.58
N LYS A 321 10.65 -30.40 20.06
CA LYS A 321 10.18 -31.66 20.65
C LYS A 321 11.28 -32.68 20.44
N GLU A 322 12.02 -32.97 21.51
CA GLU A 322 12.90 -34.12 21.58
C GLU A 322 12.11 -35.39 21.18
N GLY A 323 12.66 -36.09 20.23
CA GLY A 323 12.08 -37.33 19.74
C GLY A 323 12.07 -38.41 20.82
N GLU A 324 10.91 -38.96 21.11
CA GLU A 324 10.80 -40.26 21.74
C GLU A 324 10.98 -41.37 20.67
N THR A 325 12.16 -41.96 20.75
CA THR A 325 12.46 -43.27 20.16
C THR A 325 11.75 -44.34 20.98
N LYS A 326 10.80 -45.04 20.39
CA LYS A 326 10.57 -46.47 20.66
C LYS A 326 9.85 -47.12 19.48
#